data_7abc1e05bdfb4639c3a18c15527bfcb2
#
_entry.id   7abc1e05bdfb4639c3a18c15527bfcb2
#
_cell.length_a   1.000
_cell.length_b   1.000
_cell.length_c   1.000
_cell.angle_alpha   90.00
_cell.angle_beta   90.00
_cell.angle_gamma   90.00
#
_symmetry.space_group_name_H-M   'P 1'
#
loop_
_entity.id
_entity.type
_entity.pdbx_description
1 polymer ?
#
loop_
_entity_poly.entity_id
_entity_poly.type
_entity_poly.pdbx_seq_one_letter_code
_entity_poly.pdbx_strand_id
1 'polypeptide(L)'
;MIGPVHPYKGGIAHYTDLLCRALREDGNEVQLYTFKFQYPKLLYKKPQKDMKSSGFGTNDADFCIHTLNPFNWIKVAGRIKKQKPELIILQWWHPYFAPCFWSICKLLRREKILFVCHNVFPHERFPLDRLLTKWTLGCGRYFITQSKMDARDLLSVKHDAVYRVTPHPTYGMFCKQGMSMQKAREQLQIDQVQRVLLFFGFVRKYKGLQYLLEAMKLLKERDFKVQLWVVGDFGEDKEEYVEQIRAFEIGDQVQMVEGYVPDDEVEKYFAASDLVVLPYLSATQSGIVQIAFGFEKPVLVTEVGGLPDVVTNGKTGYVVEPRSAETIAEAIMDYYINNRREAFVSQIEKEKDRFSWKTFVDTMMEMVRRD
;
A
#
# COMPACT_ATOMS: atom_id res chain seq x y z
N MET A 1 -6.52 8.50 -17.51
CA MET A 1 -6.08 8.35 -16.10
C MET A 1 -4.73 9.02 -15.90
N ILE A 2 -4.49 9.61 -14.70
CA ILE A 2 -3.23 10.28 -14.36
C ILE A 2 -2.66 9.66 -13.08
N GLY A 3 -1.42 9.13 -13.13
CA GLY A 3 -0.73 8.56 -11.98
C GLY A 3 0.65 8.00 -12.33
N PRO A 4 1.46 7.63 -11.32
CA PRO A 4 2.72 6.94 -11.56
C PRO A 4 2.45 5.51 -12.00
N VAL A 5 3.30 4.98 -12.87
CA VAL A 5 3.32 3.57 -13.30
C VAL A 5 4.75 3.07 -13.40
N HIS A 6 4.94 1.79 -13.62
CA HIS A 6 6.27 1.26 -13.92
C HIS A 6 6.97 2.11 -15.01
N PRO A 7 8.25 2.48 -14.86
CA PRO A 7 9.22 1.96 -13.90
C PRO A 7 9.29 2.72 -12.56
N TYR A 8 8.36 3.63 -12.25
CA TYR A 8 8.36 4.26 -10.92
C TYR A 8 8.11 3.22 -9.83
N LYS A 9 8.89 3.32 -8.73
CA LYS A 9 8.80 2.43 -7.59
C LYS A 9 7.62 2.76 -6.68
N GLY A 10 7.10 1.74 -6.03
CA GLY A 10 6.17 1.88 -4.90
C GLY A 10 4.72 1.53 -5.20
N GLY A 11 3.96 1.33 -4.13
CA GLY A 11 2.62 0.78 -4.18
C GLY A 11 1.63 1.57 -5.05
N ILE A 12 1.80 2.90 -5.18
CA ILE A 12 0.90 3.73 -6.00
C ILE A 12 1.11 3.48 -7.49
N ALA A 13 2.35 3.19 -7.92
CA ALA A 13 2.63 2.83 -9.29
C ALA A 13 1.97 1.49 -9.65
N HIS A 14 2.15 0.49 -8.79
CA HIS A 14 1.48 -0.81 -8.93
C HIS A 14 -0.05 -0.66 -8.92
N TYR A 15 -0.58 0.16 -8.02
CA TYR A 15 -2.02 0.42 -7.94
C TYR A 15 -2.55 1.05 -9.23
N THR A 16 -1.84 2.02 -9.78
CA THR A 16 -2.24 2.69 -11.03
C THR A 16 -2.26 1.72 -12.20
N ASP A 17 -1.23 0.87 -12.31
CA ASP A 17 -1.14 -0.18 -13.34
C ASP A 17 -2.31 -1.15 -13.24
N LEU A 18 -2.61 -1.63 -12.04
CA LEU A 18 -3.71 -2.57 -11.78
C LEU A 18 -5.08 -1.96 -12.03
N LEU A 19 -5.29 -0.72 -11.59
CA LEU A 19 -6.54 -0.02 -11.85
C LEU A 19 -6.75 0.20 -13.35
N CYS A 20 -5.68 0.56 -14.08
CA CYS A 20 -5.73 0.70 -15.52
C CYS A 20 -6.13 -0.62 -16.21
N ARG A 21 -5.51 -1.71 -15.78
CA ARG A 21 -5.83 -3.05 -16.28
C ARG A 21 -7.28 -3.43 -15.97
N ALA A 22 -7.72 -3.28 -14.73
CA ALA A 22 -9.08 -3.63 -14.31
C ALA A 22 -10.15 -2.82 -15.06
N LEU A 23 -9.91 -1.53 -15.30
CA LEU A 23 -10.79 -0.69 -16.12
C LEU A 23 -10.87 -1.19 -17.56
N ARG A 24 -9.76 -1.61 -18.16
CA ARG A 24 -9.73 -2.17 -19.51
C ARG A 24 -10.44 -3.53 -19.59
N GLU A 25 -10.25 -4.38 -18.59
CA GLU A 25 -10.95 -5.66 -18.45
C GLU A 25 -12.48 -5.47 -18.30
N ASP A 26 -12.90 -4.34 -17.70
CA ASP A 26 -14.33 -3.93 -17.63
C ASP A 26 -14.83 -3.28 -18.93
N GLY A 27 -14.03 -3.28 -20.01
CA GLY A 27 -14.42 -2.78 -21.33
C GLY A 27 -14.22 -1.28 -21.54
N ASN A 28 -13.53 -0.57 -20.66
CA ASN A 28 -13.26 0.86 -20.82
C ASN A 28 -11.98 1.09 -21.64
N GLU A 29 -12.00 2.09 -22.52
CA GLU A 29 -10.80 2.59 -23.18
C GLU A 29 -10.04 3.52 -22.21
N VAL A 30 -8.84 3.14 -21.82
CA VAL A 30 -8.04 3.89 -20.85
C VAL A 30 -6.76 4.42 -21.46
N GLN A 31 -6.68 5.75 -21.58
CA GLN A 31 -5.45 6.46 -21.88
C GLN A 31 -4.75 6.83 -20.56
N LEU A 32 -3.47 6.45 -20.43
CA LEU A 32 -2.70 6.65 -19.20
C LEU A 32 -1.62 7.73 -19.41
N TYR A 33 -1.67 8.77 -18.59
CA TYR A 33 -0.68 9.86 -18.54
C TYR A 33 0.15 9.72 -17.27
N THR A 34 1.46 9.72 -17.39
CA THR A 34 2.39 9.52 -16.29
C THR A 34 3.54 10.52 -16.30
N PHE A 35 4.43 10.39 -15.33
CA PHE A 35 5.47 11.38 -15.10
C PHE A 35 6.70 11.14 -15.98
N LYS A 36 7.11 12.17 -16.72
CA LYS A 36 8.47 12.29 -17.24
C LYS A 36 9.44 12.69 -16.13
N PHE A 37 8.99 13.57 -15.23
CA PHE A 37 9.71 14.01 -14.05
C PHE A 37 8.74 14.06 -12.86
N GLN A 38 9.00 13.29 -11.80
CA GLN A 38 8.10 13.15 -10.64
C GLN A 38 8.58 13.98 -9.46
N TYR A 39 9.74 13.66 -8.87
CA TYR A 39 10.29 14.37 -7.71
C TYR A 39 11.68 14.93 -8.02
N PRO A 40 12.02 16.15 -7.53
CA PRO A 40 13.38 16.64 -7.52
C PRO A 40 14.25 15.81 -6.56
N LYS A 41 15.55 15.68 -6.88
CA LYS A 41 16.51 14.92 -6.05
C LYS A 41 16.59 15.43 -4.59
N LEU A 42 16.27 16.72 -4.36
CA LEU A 42 16.24 17.30 -3.02
C LEU A 42 15.15 16.68 -2.12
N LEU A 43 13.99 16.34 -2.69
CA LEU A 43 12.87 15.73 -1.95
C LEU A 43 12.95 14.21 -1.92
N TYR A 44 13.59 13.61 -2.90
CA TYR A 44 13.71 12.14 -2.97
C TYR A 44 15.11 11.77 -3.46
N LYS A 45 15.99 11.44 -2.51
CA LYS A 45 17.41 11.18 -2.76
C LYS A 45 17.69 9.82 -3.41
N LYS A 46 16.81 8.81 -3.16
CA LYS A 46 16.98 7.43 -3.68
C LYS A 46 16.52 7.34 -5.15
N PRO A 47 16.96 6.31 -5.91
CA PRO A 47 16.46 6.06 -7.26
C PRO A 47 14.95 5.85 -7.27
N GLN A 48 14.23 6.70 -8.03
CA GLN A 48 12.76 6.68 -8.13
C GLN A 48 12.24 5.56 -9.04
N LYS A 49 13.09 5.00 -9.90
CA LYS A 49 12.73 4.01 -10.92
C LYS A 49 13.34 2.66 -10.62
N ASP A 50 12.58 1.61 -10.88
CA ASP A 50 13.01 0.22 -10.91
C ASP A 50 13.15 -0.22 -12.36
N MET A 51 14.39 -0.47 -12.77
CA MET A 51 14.71 -0.96 -14.12
C MET A 51 14.97 -2.48 -14.15
N LYS A 52 14.85 -3.15 -12.98
CA LYS A 52 15.10 -4.59 -12.85
C LYS A 52 13.83 -5.42 -12.95
N SER A 53 12.71 -4.90 -12.46
CA SER A 53 11.43 -5.58 -12.54
C SER A 53 10.81 -5.46 -13.93
N SER A 54 10.11 -6.48 -14.36
CA SER A 54 9.42 -6.52 -15.68
C SER A 54 8.16 -5.62 -15.76
N GLY A 55 7.71 -5.06 -14.62
CA GLY A 55 6.47 -4.29 -14.51
C GLY A 55 5.21 -5.13 -14.73
N PHE A 56 4.06 -4.49 -14.67
CA PHE A 56 2.75 -5.15 -14.75
C PHE A 56 1.97 -4.86 -16.05
N GLY A 57 2.66 -4.39 -17.10
CA GLY A 57 2.12 -4.46 -18.44
C GLY A 57 1.42 -3.21 -18.99
N THR A 58 1.54 -2.03 -18.38
CA THR A 58 1.06 -0.77 -19.00
C THR A 58 2.16 -0.11 -19.85
N ASN A 59 2.56 -0.80 -20.91
CA ASN A 59 3.63 -0.34 -21.81
C ASN A 59 3.25 0.86 -22.70
N ASP A 60 1.98 1.25 -22.73
CA ASP A 60 1.40 2.31 -23.56
C ASP A 60 1.17 3.64 -22.81
N ALA A 61 1.74 3.80 -21.61
CA ALA A 61 1.63 5.04 -20.85
C ALA A 61 2.38 6.21 -21.51
N ASP A 62 1.73 7.39 -21.59
CA ASP A 62 2.38 8.62 -22.07
C ASP A 62 3.19 9.29 -20.92
N PHE A 63 4.51 9.18 -20.97
CA PHE A 63 5.44 9.78 -20.00
C PHE A 63 5.64 11.27 -20.30
N CYS A 64 4.64 12.09 -20.04
CA CYS A 64 4.63 13.49 -20.47
C CYS A 64 4.57 14.52 -19.34
N ILE A 65 4.21 14.16 -18.10
CA ILE A 65 4.00 15.11 -17.00
C ILE A 65 5.32 15.48 -16.33
N HIS A 66 5.60 16.79 -16.25
CA HIS A 66 6.73 17.36 -15.49
C HIS A 66 6.20 18.19 -14.32
N THR A 67 6.35 17.72 -13.10
CA THR A 67 5.70 18.27 -11.89
C THR A 67 6.07 19.72 -11.56
N LEU A 68 7.21 20.22 -12.06
CA LEU A 68 7.71 21.58 -11.79
C LEU A 68 7.62 22.52 -13.00
N ASN A 69 6.97 22.13 -14.13
CA ASN A 69 6.92 22.95 -15.34
C ASN A 69 5.48 23.37 -15.69
N PRO A 70 5.07 24.64 -15.37
CA PRO A 70 3.72 25.12 -15.66
C PRO A 70 3.32 25.08 -17.15
N PHE A 71 4.24 25.34 -18.07
CA PHE A 71 3.96 25.25 -19.50
C PHE A 71 3.66 23.82 -19.94
N ASN A 72 4.32 22.85 -19.29
CA ASN A 72 4.03 21.44 -19.52
C ASN A 72 2.61 21.07 -19.08
N TRP A 73 2.13 21.62 -17.95
CA TRP A 73 0.77 21.33 -17.43
C TRP A 73 -0.31 21.78 -18.42
N ILE A 74 -0.14 22.96 -19.04
CA ILE A 74 -1.05 23.47 -20.09
C ILE A 74 -1.05 22.52 -21.28
N LYS A 75 0.13 22.07 -21.73
CA LYS A 75 0.26 21.14 -22.85
C LYS A 75 -0.41 19.79 -22.57
N VAL A 76 -0.21 19.24 -21.37
CA VAL A 76 -0.82 17.99 -20.92
C VAL A 76 -2.34 18.13 -20.86
N ALA A 77 -2.86 19.18 -20.23
CA ALA A 77 -4.31 19.44 -20.19
C ALA A 77 -4.91 19.56 -21.59
N GLY A 78 -4.20 20.23 -22.53
CA GLY A 78 -4.61 20.33 -23.93
C GLY A 78 -4.67 18.98 -24.66
N ARG A 79 -3.72 18.07 -24.37
CA ARG A 79 -3.74 16.70 -24.91
C ARG A 79 -4.93 15.90 -24.39
N ILE A 80 -5.15 15.93 -23.06
CA ILE A 80 -6.29 15.24 -22.43
C ILE A 80 -7.61 15.74 -23.00
N LYS A 81 -7.78 17.06 -23.12
CA LYS A 81 -8.99 17.68 -23.67
C LYS A 81 -9.29 17.27 -25.12
N LYS A 82 -8.26 17.08 -25.94
CA LYS A 82 -8.42 16.61 -27.33
C LYS A 82 -9.01 15.20 -27.43
N GLN A 83 -8.75 14.35 -26.44
CA GLN A 83 -9.29 12.99 -26.38
C GLN A 83 -10.77 12.94 -25.95
N LYS A 84 -11.34 14.07 -25.46
CA LYS A 84 -12.72 14.17 -25.00
C LYS A 84 -13.11 13.04 -24.01
N PRO A 85 -12.34 12.85 -22.91
CA PRO A 85 -12.60 11.75 -22.00
C PRO A 85 -13.97 11.93 -21.31
N GLU A 86 -14.69 10.83 -21.10
CA GLU A 86 -15.91 10.84 -20.27
C GLU A 86 -15.61 11.01 -18.80
N LEU A 87 -14.45 10.51 -18.34
CA LEU A 87 -14.00 10.56 -16.97
C LEU A 87 -12.48 10.75 -16.90
N ILE A 88 -12.03 11.65 -16.04
CA ILE A 88 -10.62 11.84 -15.70
C ILE A 88 -10.38 11.30 -14.31
N ILE A 89 -9.55 10.27 -14.17
CA ILE A 89 -9.19 9.66 -12.89
C ILE A 89 -7.78 10.12 -12.51
N LEU A 90 -7.62 10.71 -11.30
CA LEU A 90 -6.32 11.11 -10.77
C LEU A 90 -6.00 10.33 -9.50
N GLN A 91 -4.76 9.83 -9.42
CA GLN A 91 -4.21 9.26 -8.19
C GLN A 91 -3.75 10.39 -7.26
N TRP A 92 -4.30 10.49 -6.07
CA TRP A 92 -3.92 11.50 -5.07
C TRP A 92 -3.26 10.84 -3.85
N TRP A 93 -2.05 11.31 -3.49
CA TRP A 93 -1.34 10.76 -2.33
C TRP A 93 -0.48 11.76 -1.56
N HIS A 94 -0.13 12.93 -2.16
CA HIS A 94 0.73 13.91 -1.50
C HIS A 94 0.54 15.32 -2.05
N PRO A 95 0.42 16.34 -1.17
CA PRO A 95 0.20 17.74 -1.57
C PRO A 95 1.34 18.39 -2.39
N TYR A 96 2.52 17.77 -2.46
CA TYR A 96 3.58 18.19 -3.38
C TYR A 96 3.07 18.29 -4.84
N PHE A 97 2.16 17.44 -5.24
CA PHE A 97 1.60 17.44 -6.60
C PHE A 97 0.52 18.50 -6.81
N ALA A 98 0.11 19.19 -5.76
CA ALA A 98 -1.01 20.15 -5.81
C ALA A 98 -0.85 21.23 -6.89
N PRO A 99 0.28 21.92 -7.04
CA PRO A 99 0.41 22.95 -8.09
C PRO A 99 0.18 22.39 -9.49
N CYS A 100 0.74 21.21 -9.78
CA CYS A 100 0.59 20.54 -11.07
C CYS A 100 -0.85 20.01 -11.28
N PHE A 101 -1.38 19.26 -10.33
CA PHE A 101 -2.71 18.66 -10.46
C PHE A 101 -3.83 19.69 -10.43
N TRP A 102 -3.75 20.66 -9.53
CA TRP A 102 -4.71 21.77 -9.50
C TRP A 102 -4.77 22.52 -10.83
N SER A 103 -3.60 22.84 -11.42
CA SER A 103 -3.53 23.55 -12.69
C SER A 103 -4.14 22.75 -13.84
N ILE A 104 -3.80 21.45 -13.93
CA ILE A 104 -4.36 20.55 -14.94
C ILE A 104 -5.89 20.45 -14.76
N CYS A 105 -6.37 20.21 -13.53
CA CYS A 105 -7.79 20.09 -13.24
C CYS A 105 -8.56 21.39 -13.53
N LYS A 106 -8.00 22.55 -13.22
CA LYS A 106 -8.63 23.84 -13.57
C LYS A 106 -8.81 24.06 -15.07
N LEU A 107 -7.85 23.60 -15.87
CA LEU A 107 -7.93 23.64 -17.33
C LEU A 107 -8.96 22.63 -17.89
N LEU A 108 -9.24 21.56 -17.13
CA LEU A 108 -10.16 20.48 -17.46
C LEU A 108 -11.49 20.55 -16.67
N ARG A 109 -11.82 21.70 -16.09
CA ARG A 109 -12.98 21.89 -15.17
C ARG A 109 -14.37 21.55 -15.74
N ARG A 110 -14.49 21.34 -17.04
CA ARG A 110 -15.75 20.96 -17.71
C ARG A 110 -15.92 19.44 -17.79
N GLU A 111 -14.86 18.71 -17.51
CA GLU A 111 -14.84 17.24 -17.55
C GLU A 111 -15.19 16.68 -16.17
N LYS A 112 -15.71 15.45 -16.12
CA LYS A 112 -15.90 14.72 -14.88
C LYS A 112 -14.54 14.33 -14.31
N ILE A 113 -14.23 14.77 -13.08
CA ILE A 113 -12.96 14.49 -12.40
C ILE A 113 -13.22 13.64 -11.18
N LEU A 114 -12.55 12.49 -11.11
CA LEU A 114 -12.54 11.57 -9.99
C LEU A 114 -11.12 11.48 -9.40
N PHE A 115 -11.03 11.64 -8.08
CA PHE A 115 -9.79 11.39 -7.33
C PHE A 115 -9.85 10.04 -6.62
N VAL A 116 -8.85 9.20 -6.85
CA VAL A 116 -8.55 8.04 -6.00
C VAL A 116 -7.57 8.51 -4.93
N CYS A 117 -8.07 8.67 -3.71
CA CYS A 117 -7.28 9.19 -2.59
C CYS A 117 -6.62 8.03 -1.84
N HIS A 118 -5.30 7.88 -2.01
CA HIS A 118 -4.49 6.94 -1.23
C HIS A 118 -4.25 7.45 0.19
N ASN A 119 -4.09 8.76 0.33
CA ASN A 119 -4.09 9.52 1.58
C ASN A 119 -4.64 10.90 1.26
N VAL A 120 -5.57 11.40 2.03
CA VAL A 120 -6.05 12.79 1.86
C VAL A 120 -4.98 13.76 2.32
N PHE A 121 -4.37 13.48 3.48
CA PHE A 121 -3.24 14.21 4.01
C PHE A 121 -2.00 13.33 4.10
N PRO A 122 -0.78 13.89 4.02
CA PRO A 122 0.44 13.13 4.20
C PRO A 122 0.59 12.67 5.65
N HIS A 123 1.28 11.52 5.88
CA HIS A 123 1.59 11.03 7.23
C HIS A 123 2.44 12.04 8.02
N GLU A 124 3.40 12.66 7.34
CA GLU A 124 4.22 13.75 7.90
C GLU A 124 3.63 15.08 7.45
N ARG A 125 2.95 15.75 8.37
CA ARG A 125 2.28 17.03 8.10
C ARG A 125 3.30 18.16 7.95
N PHE A 126 3.02 19.10 7.03
CA PHE A 126 3.85 20.28 6.81
C PHE A 126 2.98 21.53 6.62
N PRO A 127 3.53 22.74 6.82
CA PRO A 127 2.80 23.97 6.60
C PRO A 127 2.20 24.04 5.19
N LEU A 128 0.93 24.49 5.07
CA LEU A 128 0.18 24.62 3.82
C LEU A 128 -0.34 23.29 3.21
N ASP A 129 -0.01 22.12 3.74
CA ASP A 129 -0.50 20.84 3.22
C ASP A 129 -2.03 20.81 3.09
N ARG A 130 -2.75 21.31 4.12
CA ARG A 130 -4.21 21.40 4.13
C ARG A 130 -4.74 22.32 3.05
N LEU A 131 -4.12 23.47 2.83
CA LEU A 131 -4.51 24.44 1.81
C LEU A 131 -4.32 23.86 0.40
N LEU A 132 -3.16 23.26 0.15
CA LEU A 132 -2.81 22.63 -1.11
C LEU A 132 -3.76 21.45 -1.43
N THR A 133 -4.05 20.62 -0.43
CA THR A 133 -5.04 19.53 -0.55
C THR A 133 -6.42 20.09 -0.89
N LYS A 134 -6.91 21.08 -0.15
CA LYS A 134 -8.20 21.72 -0.39
C LYS A 134 -8.31 22.28 -1.80
N TRP A 135 -7.29 22.98 -2.29
CA TRP A 135 -7.28 23.52 -3.65
C TRP A 135 -7.40 22.43 -4.71
N THR A 136 -6.63 21.36 -4.57
CA THR A 136 -6.59 20.29 -5.57
C THR A 136 -7.85 19.46 -5.54
N LEU A 137 -8.24 18.96 -4.39
CA LEU A 137 -9.45 18.13 -4.25
C LEU A 137 -10.73 18.97 -4.49
N GLY A 138 -10.68 20.28 -4.28
CA GLY A 138 -11.76 21.20 -4.68
C GLY A 138 -12.09 21.20 -6.17
N CYS A 139 -11.21 20.68 -7.03
CA CYS A 139 -11.46 20.55 -8.47
C CYS A 139 -12.22 19.25 -8.82
N GLY A 140 -12.22 18.25 -7.94
CA GLY A 140 -12.91 16.97 -8.15
C GLY A 140 -14.40 17.04 -7.82
N ARG A 141 -15.16 16.19 -8.47
CA ARG A 141 -16.57 15.93 -8.14
C ARG A 141 -16.71 14.60 -7.41
N TYR A 142 -16.00 13.55 -7.87
CA TYR A 142 -16.08 12.21 -7.37
C TYR A 142 -14.80 11.81 -6.65
N PHE A 143 -14.94 10.99 -5.60
CA PHE A 143 -13.83 10.58 -4.76
C PHE A 143 -13.97 9.12 -4.35
N ILE A 144 -12.86 8.38 -4.45
CA ILE A 144 -12.71 7.09 -3.79
C ILE A 144 -11.73 7.29 -2.65
N THR A 145 -12.14 6.93 -1.43
CA THR A 145 -11.27 6.84 -0.25
C THR A 145 -11.16 5.39 0.18
N GLN A 146 -10.04 5.01 0.78
CA GLN A 146 -9.77 3.61 1.11
C GLN A 146 -10.00 3.27 2.59
N SER A 147 -10.29 4.29 3.41
CA SER A 147 -10.66 4.14 4.81
C SER A 147 -11.72 5.15 5.22
N LYS A 148 -12.42 4.86 6.33
CA LYS A 148 -13.35 5.82 6.95
C LYS A 148 -12.63 7.07 7.46
N MET A 149 -11.36 6.92 7.86
CA MET A 149 -10.52 8.05 8.28
C MET A 149 -10.27 9.00 7.11
N ASP A 150 -9.82 8.47 5.96
CA ASP A 150 -9.64 9.28 4.74
C ASP A 150 -10.93 9.97 4.28
N ALA A 151 -12.09 9.31 4.44
CA ALA A 151 -13.38 9.92 4.13
C ALA A 151 -13.70 11.12 5.04
N ARG A 152 -13.42 11.03 6.35
CA ARG A 152 -13.56 12.18 7.28
C ARG A 152 -12.61 13.30 6.91
N ASP A 153 -11.36 12.97 6.58
CA ASP A 153 -10.35 13.94 6.16
C ASP A 153 -10.76 14.63 4.85
N LEU A 154 -11.29 13.89 3.88
CA LEU A 154 -11.86 14.45 2.65
C LEU A 154 -12.97 15.44 2.94
N LEU A 155 -13.94 15.06 3.76
CA LEU A 155 -15.07 15.92 4.12
C LEU A 155 -14.63 17.18 4.87
N SER A 156 -13.49 17.14 5.59
CA SER A 156 -12.92 18.31 6.27
C SER A 156 -12.40 19.39 5.32
N VAL A 157 -12.12 19.04 4.04
CA VAL A 157 -11.63 19.98 3.01
C VAL A 157 -12.61 20.18 1.86
N LYS A 158 -13.54 19.23 1.64
CA LYS A 158 -14.58 19.26 0.61
C LYS A 158 -15.88 18.64 1.12
N HIS A 159 -16.73 19.48 1.73
CA HIS A 159 -17.98 19.07 2.40
C HIS A 159 -19.03 18.45 1.44
N ASP A 160 -19.04 18.90 0.18
CA ASP A 160 -19.94 18.50 -0.88
C ASP A 160 -19.38 17.37 -1.77
N ALA A 161 -18.36 16.65 -1.29
CA ALA A 161 -17.75 15.56 -2.05
C ALA A 161 -18.76 14.41 -2.29
N VAL A 162 -18.90 13.98 -3.54
CA VAL A 162 -19.57 12.72 -3.88
C VAL A 162 -18.53 11.61 -3.75
N TYR A 163 -18.63 10.76 -2.74
CA TYR A 163 -17.58 9.78 -2.46
C TYR A 163 -18.10 8.37 -2.16
N ARG A 164 -17.21 7.40 -2.30
CA ARG A 164 -17.36 6.04 -1.78
C ARG A 164 -16.12 5.65 -0.99
N VAL A 165 -16.36 4.88 0.08
CA VAL A 165 -15.29 4.22 0.82
C VAL A 165 -15.23 2.79 0.31
N THR A 166 -14.11 2.41 -0.31
CA THR A 166 -13.87 1.05 -0.75
C THR A 166 -12.46 0.64 -0.35
N PRO A 167 -12.27 -0.53 0.27
CA PRO A 167 -10.95 -0.96 0.69
C PRO A 167 -10.02 -1.06 -0.52
N HIS A 168 -8.73 -0.92 -0.24
CA HIS A 168 -7.70 -1.15 -1.23
C HIS A 168 -7.81 -2.58 -1.77
N PRO A 169 -7.84 -2.80 -3.10
CA PRO A 169 -7.88 -4.14 -3.66
C PRO A 169 -6.59 -4.95 -3.41
N THR A 170 -6.69 -6.28 -3.47
CA THR A 170 -5.54 -7.16 -3.29
C THR A 170 -4.55 -7.09 -4.46
N TYR A 171 -3.29 -7.40 -4.14
CA TYR A 171 -2.20 -7.48 -5.12
C TYR A 171 -1.90 -8.93 -5.54
N GLY A 172 -2.91 -9.67 -6.01
CA GLY A 172 -2.76 -11.05 -6.48
C GLY A 172 -1.73 -11.23 -7.61
N MET A 173 -1.31 -10.14 -8.25
CA MET A 173 -0.29 -10.13 -9.29
C MET A 173 1.12 -10.49 -8.82
N PHE A 174 1.41 -10.39 -7.52
CA PHE A 174 2.68 -10.88 -6.98
C PHE A 174 2.72 -12.41 -6.88
N CYS A 175 1.57 -13.10 -6.94
CA CYS A 175 1.47 -14.57 -7.00
C CYS A 175 1.70 -15.08 -8.43
N LYS A 176 2.83 -14.72 -9.06
CA LYS A 176 3.10 -15.01 -10.48
C LYS A 176 3.34 -16.49 -10.76
N GLN A 177 4.02 -17.16 -9.84
CA GLN A 177 4.49 -18.53 -10.02
C GLN A 177 3.64 -19.56 -9.26
N GLY A 178 2.71 -19.11 -8.40
CA GLY A 178 1.99 -19.98 -7.49
C GLY A 178 2.93 -20.77 -6.56
N MET A 179 3.97 -20.07 -6.07
CA MET A 179 5.03 -20.71 -5.29
C MET A 179 4.48 -21.33 -4.00
N SER A 180 4.66 -22.64 -3.82
CA SER A 180 4.29 -23.30 -2.58
C SER A 180 5.18 -22.84 -1.42
N MET A 181 4.65 -22.93 -0.19
CA MET A 181 5.41 -22.63 1.03
C MET A 181 6.70 -23.47 1.11
N GLN A 182 6.59 -24.75 0.75
CA GLN A 182 7.75 -25.66 0.75
C GLN A 182 8.86 -25.13 -0.16
N LYS A 183 8.54 -24.84 -1.43
CA LYS A 183 9.51 -24.33 -2.41
C LYS A 183 10.10 -22.98 -1.97
N ALA A 184 9.27 -22.09 -1.42
CA ALA A 184 9.74 -20.79 -0.92
C ALA A 184 10.72 -20.94 0.24
N ARG A 185 10.43 -21.85 1.19
CA ARG A 185 11.30 -22.14 2.33
C ARG A 185 12.60 -22.78 1.90
N GLU A 186 12.58 -23.70 0.93
CA GLU A 186 13.78 -24.29 0.33
C GLU A 186 14.70 -23.20 -0.28
N GLN A 187 14.13 -22.25 -1.05
CA GLN A 187 14.88 -21.15 -1.64
C GLN A 187 15.50 -20.22 -0.60
N LEU A 188 14.81 -20.01 0.52
CA LEU A 188 15.27 -19.14 1.60
C LEU A 188 16.07 -19.89 2.67
N GLN A 189 16.29 -21.20 2.51
CA GLN A 189 16.97 -22.08 3.46
C GLN A 189 16.31 -22.08 4.85
N ILE A 190 14.98 -22.03 4.88
CA ILE A 190 14.14 -22.10 6.08
C ILE A 190 13.68 -23.55 6.29
N ASP A 191 13.80 -24.05 7.53
CA ASP A 191 13.27 -25.36 7.89
C ASP A 191 11.73 -25.40 7.71
N GLN A 192 11.21 -26.51 7.17
CA GLN A 192 9.79 -26.65 6.86
C GLN A 192 8.88 -26.58 8.10
N VAL A 193 9.39 -26.97 9.26
CA VAL A 193 8.65 -26.95 10.54
C VAL A 193 8.83 -25.66 11.31
N GLN A 194 9.67 -24.74 10.84
CA GLN A 194 9.95 -23.48 11.52
C GLN A 194 8.74 -22.54 11.48
N ARG A 195 8.45 -21.87 12.60
CA ARG A 195 7.44 -20.80 12.68
C ARG A 195 8.04 -19.51 12.12
N VAL A 196 7.40 -18.91 11.13
CA VAL A 196 7.98 -17.77 10.38
C VAL A 196 7.02 -16.58 10.38
N LEU A 197 7.48 -15.48 10.99
CA LEU A 197 6.84 -14.17 10.93
C LEU A 197 7.49 -13.34 9.83
N LEU A 198 6.70 -12.51 9.13
CA LEU A 198 7.20 -11.60 8.12
C LEU A 198 6.81 -10.14 8.45
N PHE A 199 7.81 -9.28 8.57
CA PHE A 199 7.66 -7.83 8.48
C PHE A 199 8.20 -7.38 7.12
N PHE A 200 7.39 -6.68 6.29
CA PHE A 200 7.76 -6.40 4.91
C PHE A 200 7.59 -4.92 4.53
N GLY A 201 8.48 -4.43 3.65
CA GLY A 201 8.39 -3.15 2.97
C GLY A 201 9.35 -2.08 3.51
N PHE A 202 9.05 -0.78 3.28
CA PHE A 202 9.88 0.31 3.80
C PHE A 202 9.87 0.32 5.33
N VAL A 203 11.03 0.19 5.94
CA VAL A 203 11.17 0.26 7.40
C VAL A 203 11.26 1.73 7.81
N ARG A 204 10.26 2.20 8.55
CA ARG A 204 10.15 3.57 9.07
C ARG A 204 9.64 3.53 10.51
N LYS A 205 9.98 4.51 11.33
CA LYS A 205 9.59 4.55 12.76
C LYS A 205 8.10 4.37 12.99
N TYR A 206 7.25 4.97 12.15
CA TYR A 206 5.80 4.84 12.28
C TYR A 206 5.28 3.42 12.01
N LYS A 207 6.09 2.53 11.42
CA LYS A 207 5.74 1.12 11.21
C LYS A 207 6.01 0.23 12.42
N GLY A 208 6.58 0.77 13.48
CA GLY A 208 6.60 0.16 14.80
C GLY A 208 7.46 -1.10 14.93
N LEU A 209 8.47 -1.31 14.07
CA LEU A 209 9.35 -2.49 14.14
C LEU A 209 9.95 -2.68 15.55
N GLN A 210 10.27 -1.60 16.26
CA GLN A 210 10.79 -1.65 17.62
C GLN A 210 9.89 -2.46 18.57
N TYR A 211 8.57 -2.32 18.47
CA TYR A 211 7.64 -3.07 19.31
C TYR A 211 7.54 -4.56 18.95
N LEU A 212 7.76 -4.88 17.67
CA LEU A 212 7.87 -6.28 17.25
C LEU A 212 9.16 -6.92 17.76
N LEU A 213 10.28 -6.19 17.78
CA LEU A 213 11.53 -6.67 18.36
C LEU A 213 11.40 -6.86 19.88
N GLU A 214 10.71 -5.96 20.57
CA GLU A 214 10.34 -6.15 21.99
C GLU A 214 9.46 -7.40 22.19
N ALA A 215 8.48 -7.63 21.32
CA ALA A 215 7.64 -8.84 21.36
C ALA A 215 8.47 -10.11 21.10
N MET A 216 9.46 -10.08 20.20
CA MET A 216 10.40 -11.20 19.98
C MET A 216 11.20 -11.52 21.24
N LYS A 217 11.65 -10.49 21.99
CA LYS A 217 12.30 -10.69 23.30
C LYS A 217 11.36 -11.41 24.28
N LEU A 218 10.10 -10.95 24.41
CA LEU A 218 9.11 -11.58 25.28
C LEU A 218 8.83 -13.05 24.88
N LEU A 219 8.77 -13.34 23.59
CA LEU A 219 8.60 -14.70 23.08
C LEU A 219 9.80 -15.59 23.46
N LYS A 220 11.03 -15.06 23.35
CA LYS A 220 12.24 -15.77 23.78
C LYS A 220 12.24 -16.05 25.27
N GLU A 221 11.90 -15.07 26.11
CA GLU A 221 11.79 -15.21 27.57
C GLU A 221 10.75 -16.27 27.98
N ARG A 222 9.74 -16.52 27.14
CA ARG A 222 8.70 -17.56 27.32
C ARG A 222 9.06 -18.90 26.65
N ASP A 223 10.29 -19.08 26.19
CA ASP A 223 10.78 -20.23 25.41
C ASP A 223 9.90 -20.56 24.19
N PHE A 224 9.30 -19.52 23.58
CA PHE A 224 8.46 -19.68 22.42
C PHE A 224 9.27 -19.41 21.14
N LYS A 225 9.70 -20.49 20.49
CA LYS A 225 10.57 -20.42 19.31
C LYS A 225 9.79 -19.99 18.05
N VAL A 226 10.19 -18.86 17.48
CA VAL A 226 9.67 -18.31 16.22
C VAL A 226 10.78 -17.48 15.56
N GLN A 227 10.81 -17.44 14.25
CA GLN A 227 11.75 -16.61 13.48
C GLN A 227 11.04 -15.42 12.85
N LEU A 228 11.63 -14.24 12.98
CA LEU A 228 11.19 -13.02 12.33
C LEU A 228 12.07 -12.69 11.13
N TRP A 229 11.46 -12.57 9.97
CA TRP A 229 12.08 -12.01 8.77
C TRP A 229 11.67 -10.55 8.61
N VAL A 230 12.65 -9.64 8.69
CA VAL A 230 12.47 -8.20 8.44
C VAL A 230 13.03 -7.91 7.06
N VAL A 231 12.14 -7.74 6.08
CA VAL A 231 12.49 -7.66 4.67
C VAL A 231 12.11 -6.30 4.11
N GLY A 232 13.10 -5.52 3.66
CA GLY A 232 12.80 -4.25 3.02
C GLY A 232 13.87 -3.18 3.09
N ASP A 233 13.52 -1.97 2.66
CA ASP A 233 14.39 -0.82 2.62
C ASP A 233 14.38 -0.08 3.96
N PHE A 234 15.46 -0.23 4.71
CA PHE A 234 15.68 0.48 5.97
C PHE A 234 16.00 1.95 5.70
N GLY A 235 15.45 2.83 6.53
CA GLY A 235 15.79 4.24 6.54
C GLY A 235 17.13 4.50 7.22
N GLU A 236 17.23 5.68 7.81
CA GLU A 236 18.41 6.11 8.59
C GLU A 236 18.47 5.41 9.97
N ASP A 237 17.38 4.75 10.39
CA ASP A 237 17.23 4.15 11.72
C ASP A 237 17.69 2.68 11.79
N LYS A 238 18.40 2.15 10.80
CA LYS A 238 18.80 0.74 10.76
C LYS A 238 19.65 0.33 11.95
N GLU A 239 20.63 1.16 12.28
CA GLU A 239 21.56 0.92 13.38
C GLU A 239 20.82 0.81 14.73
N GLU A 240 19.77 1.62 14.96
CA GLU A 240 18.94 1.53 16.17
C GLU A 240 18.29 0.14 16.32
N TYR A 241 17.80 -0.45 15.20
CA TYR A 241 17.23 -1.79 15.22
C TYR A 241 18.28 -2.88 15.43
N VAL A 242 19.46 -2.74 14.83
CA VAL A 242 20.56 -3.69 15.04
C VAL A 242 21.04 -3.68 16.50
N GLU A 243 21.14 -2.51 17.11
CA GLU A 243 21.47 -2.36 18.53
C GLU A 243 20.39 -2.97 19.43
N GLN A 244 19.12 -2.76 19.11
CA GLN A 244 18.00 -3.35 19.84
C GLN A 244 18.00 -4.88 19.76
N ILE A 245 18.24 -5.46 18.57
CA ILE A 245 18.36 -6.92 18.39
C ILE A 245 19.51 -7.48 19.25
N ARG A 246 20.64 -6.78 19.29
CA ARG A 246 21.77 -7.18 20.12
C ARG A 246 21.48 -7.07 21.61
N ALA A 247 20.89 -5.95 22.04
CA ALA A 247 20.55 -5.71 23.45
C ALA A 247 19.51 -6.71 23.98
N PHE A 248 18.60 -7.19 23.13
CA PHE A 248 17.61 -8.19 23.46
C PHE A 248 18.12 -9.64 23.29
N GLU A 249 19.33 -9.79 22.77
CA GLU A 249 19.94 -11.10 22.50
C GLU A 249 19.11 -12.01 21.58
N ILE A 250 18.33 -11.42 20.65
CA ILE A 250 17.42 -12.12 19.71
C ILE A 250 18.01 -12.30 18.30
N GLY A 251 19.32 -12.13 18.15
CA GLY A 251 19.98 -12.20 16.83
C GLY A 251 19.86 -13.55 16.12
N ASP A 252 19.68 -14.63 16.86
CA ASP A 252 19.40 -15.98 16.34
C ASP A 252 17.96 -16.16 15.80
N GLN A 253 17.04 -15.28 16.21
CA GLN A 253 15.62 -15.33 15.87
C GLN A 253 15.20 -14.25 14.86
N VAL A 254 16.08 -13.32 14.48
CA VAL A 254 15.75 -12.20 13.59
C VAL A 254 16.66 -12.21 12.38
N GLN A 255 16.07 -12.39 11.20
CA GLN A 255 16.75 -12.30 9.90
C GLN A 255 16.40 -10.96 9.24
N MET A 256 17.41 -10.11 9.02
CA MET A 256 17.27 -8.85 8.31
C MET A 256 17.68 -9.00 6.84
N VAL A 257 16.80 -8.66 5.91
CA VAL A 257 17.07 -8.61 4.47
C VAL A 257 16.93 -7.17 4.01
N GLU A 258 18.07 -6.51 3.83
CA GLU A 258 18.11 -5.09 3.49
C GLU A 258 17.98 -4.84 1.99
N GLY A 259 17.20 -3.83 1.65
CA GLY A 259 17.09 -3.26 0.32
C GLY A 259 15.69 -3.31 -0.25
N TYR A 260 15.54 -2.67 -1.40
CA TYR A 260 14.30 -2.79 -2.17
C TYR A 260 14.18 -4.20 -2.74
N VAL A 261 13.09 -4.87 -2.44
CA VAL A 261 12.79 -6.21 -2.98
C VAL A 261 12.16 -6.03 -4.36
N PRO A 262 12.77 -6.55 -5.44
CA PRO A 262 12.16 -6.54 -6.76
C PRO A 262 10.83 -7.29 -6.76
N ASP A 263 9.87 -6.86 -7.61
CA ASP A 263 8.53 -7.42 -7.65
C ASP A 263 8.51 -8.93 -7.87
N ASP A 264 9.45 -9.45 -8.65
CA ASP A 264 9.57 -10.90 -8.96
C ASP A 264 10.12 -11.71 -7.76
N GLU A 265 10.66 -11.06 -6.74
CA GLU A 265 11.21 -11.66 -5.53
C GLU A 265 10.25 -11.60 -4.33
N VAL A 266 9.16 -10.82 -4.43
CA VAL A 266 8.18 -10.63 -3.34
C VAL A 266 7.52 -11.96 -2.97
N GLU A 267 7.15 -12.76 -3.95
CA GLU A 267 6.40 -14.02 -3.79
C GLU A 267 7.06 -14.96 -2.78
N LYS A 268 8.38 -15.16 -2.85
CA LYS A 268 9.06 -16.12 -1.98
C LYS A 268 8.96 -15.78 -0.49
N TYR A 269 8.99 -14.49 -0.12
CA TYR A 269 8.92 -14.08 1.29
C TYR A 269 7.50 -14.27 1.85
N PHE A 270 6.48 -13.87 1.10
CA PHE A 270 5.10 -14.08 1.53
C PHE A 270 4.74 -15.57 1.53
N ALA A 271 5.11 -16.33 0.49
CA ALA A 271 4.84 -17.76 0.42
C ALA A 271 5.49 -18.54 1.60
N ALA A 272 6.73 -18.17 1.98
CA ALA A 272 7.45 -18.84 3.07
C ALA A 272 6.90 -18.52 4.48
N SER A 273 6.22 -17.38 4.67
CA SER A 273 5.74 -16.92 5.97
C SER A 273 4.44 -17.60 6.42
N ASP A 274 4.22 -17.68 7.74
CA ASP A 274 2.96 -18.11 8.34
C ASP A 274 2.05 -16.93 8.65
N LEU A 275 2.61 -15.85 9.19
CA LEU A 275 1.90 -14.67 9.66
C LEU A 275 2.66 -13.40 9.27
N VAL A 276 1.97 -12.43 8.68
CA VAL A 276 2.56 -11.11 8.38
C VAL A 276 2.24 -10.16 9.54
N VAL A 277 3.28 -9.52 10.10
CA VAL A 277 3.15 -8.69 11.30
C VAL A 277 3.45 -7.23 10.97
N LEU A 278 2.48 -6.35 11.17
CA LEU A 278 2.52 -4.93 10.82
C LEU A 278 2.13 -4.07 12.03
N PRO A 279 3.03 -3.86 13.01
CA PRO A 279 2.74 -3.22 14.29
C PRO A 279 2.76 -1.69 14.19
N TYR A 280 2.04 -1.14 13.22
CA TYR A 280 2.10 0.26 12.86
C TYR A 280 1.63 1.18 14.00
N LEU A 281 2.28 2.34 14.12
CA LEU A 281 1.90 3.41 15.07
C LEU A 281 0.91 4.39 14.44
N SER A 282 0.90 4.45 13.11
CA SER A 282 -0.01 5.28 12.33
C SER A 282 -0.14 4.71 10.91
N ALA A 283 -1.35 4.64 10.42
CA ALA A 283 -1.62 4.25 9.03
C ALA A 283 -2.99 4.80 8.59
N THR A 284 -3.14 5.19 7.35
CA THR A 284 -4.44 5.39 6.72
C THR A 284 -4.96 4.07 6.17
N GLN A 285 -4.08 3.30 5.55
CA GLN A 285 -4.30 1.95 5.02
C GLN A 285 -2.93 1.25 4.83
N SER A 286 -2.92 -0.04 4.46
CA SER A 286 -1.68 -0.76 4.17
C SER A 286 -1.78 -1.63 2.93
N GLY A 287 -0.99 -1.29 1.90
CA GLY A 287 -0.81 -2.15 0.73
C GLY A 287 -0.21 -3.52 1.08
N ILE A 288 0.57 -3.60 2.17
CA ILE A 288 1.17 -4.87 2.61
C ILE A 288 0.11 -5.86 3.12
N VAL A 289 -0.95 -5.38 3.78
CA VAL A 289 -2.11 -6.21 4.14
C VAL A 289 -2.74 -6.81 2.88
N GLN A 290 -2.86 -6.01 1.83
CA GLN A 290 -3.47 -6.46 0.56
C GLN A 290 -2.56 -7.43 -0.20
N ILE A 291 -1.24 -7.28 -0.10
CA ILE A 291 -0.30 -8.28 -0.61
C ILE A 291 -0.46 -9.57 0.19
N ALA A 292 -0.46 -9.51 1.52
CA ALA A 292 -0.63 -10.67 2.39
C ALA A 292 -1.93 -11.44 2.08
N PHE A 293 -3.05 -10.74 1.95
CA PHE A 293 -4.33 -11.35 1.56
C PHE A 293 -4.33 -11.93 0.15
N GLY A 294 -3.58 -11.33 -0.79
CA GLY A 294 -3.34 -11.90 -2.11
C GLY A 294 -2.62 -13.25 -2.07
N PHE A 295 -1.79 -13.48 -1.05
CA PHE A 295 -1.11 -14.75 -0.74
C PHE A 295 -1.86 -15.60 0.30
N GLU A 296 -3.09 -15.25 0.64
CA GLU A 296 -3.90 -15.94 1.65
C GLU A 296 -3.19 -16.03 3.02
N LYS A 297 -2.36 -14.99 3.33
CA LYS A 297 -1.63 -14.94 4.60
C LYS A 297 -2.40 -14.15 5.62
N PRO A 298 -2.66 -14.72 6.80
CA PRO A 298 -3.17 -13.99 7.94
C PRO A 298 -2.23 -12.85 8.34
N VAL A 299 -2.80 -11.79 8.90
CA VAL A 299 -2.04 -10.62 9.32
C VAL A 299 -2.26 -10.32 10.81
N LEU A 300 -1.22 -9.81 11.46
CA LEU A 300 -1.33 -9.16 12.76
C LEU A 300 -1.08 -7.67 12.54
N VAL A 301 -2.07 -6.85 12.84
CA VAL A 301 -2.01 -5.39 12.70
C VAL A 301 -2.35 -4.72 14.03
N THR A 302 -2.01 -3.46 14.16
CA THR A 302 -2.43 -2.63 15.30
C THR A 302 -3.71 -1.87 15.00
N GLU A 303 -4.44 -1.48 16.05
CA GLU A 303 -5.69 -0.70 15.96
C GLU A 303 -5.41 0.77 15.61
N VAL A 304 -4.90 1.02 14.39
CA VAL A 304 -4.60 2.36 13.89
C VAL A 304 -5.22 2.60 12.51
N GLY A 305 -5.75 3.80 12.32
CA GLY A 305 -6.25 4.28 11.03
C GLY A 305 -7.31 3.37 10.41
N GLY A 306 -7.09 2.95 9.17
CA GLY A 306 -7.98 2.07 8.42
C GLY A 306 -7.65 0.58 8.50
N LEU A 307 -6.65 0.15 9.29
CA LEU A 307 -6.28 -1.26 9.40
C LEU A 307 -7.43 -2.12 9.97
N PRO A 308 -8.17 -1.67 11.02
CA PRO A 308 -9.35 -2.41 11.52
C PRO A 308 -10.52 -2.45 10.55
N ASP A 309 -10.57 -1.55 9.56
CA ASP A 309 -11.61 -1.59 8.52
C ASP A 309 -11.40 -2.77 7.54
N VAL A 310 -10.16 -3.30 7.46
CA VAL A 310 -9.74 -4.34 6.52
C VAL A 310 -9.54 -5.69 7.21
N VAL A 311 -8.90 -5.69 8.39
CA VAL A 311 -8.60 -6.91 9.15
C VAL A 311 -9.69 -7.15 10.18
N THR A 312 -10.39 -8.28 10.06
CA THR A 312 -11.40 -8.70 11.03
C THR A 312 -10.72 -9.49 12.15
N ASN A 313 -10.65 -8.89 13.36
CA ASN A 313 -9.99 -9.50 14.51
C ASN A 313 -10.53 -10.89 14.84
N GLY A 314 -9.63 -11.87 15.01
CA GLY A 314 -9.96 -13.27 15.28
C GLY A 314 -10.56 -14.04 14.09
N LYS A 315 -10.61 -13.43 12.87
CA LYS A 315 -11.15 -14.07 11.65
C LYS A 315 -10.17 -14.07 10.50
N THR A 316 -9.69 -12.90 10.07
CA THR A 316 -8.70 -12.79 8.97
C THR A 316 -7.30 -12.49 9.50
N GLY A 317 -7.17 -12.32 10.80
CA GLY A 317 -5.94 -11.99 11.50
C GLY A 317 -6.23 -11.43 12.89
N TYR A 318 -5.27 -10.66 13.42
CA TYR A 318 -5.39 -9.98 14.71
C TYR A 318 -5.33 -8.47 14.56
N VAL A 319 -6.12 -7.79 15.38
CA VAL A 319 -6.04 -6.34 15.59
C VAL A 319 -5.69 -6.11 17.05
N VAL A 320 -4.49 -5.62 17.33
CA VAL A 320 -3.95 -5.46 18.67
C VAL A 320 -3.71 -3.98 19.01
N GLU A 321 -3.52 -3.69 20.28
CA GLU A 321 -3.21 -2.35 20.76
C GLU A 321 -1.86 -1.86 20.18
N PRO A 322 -1.76 -0.62 19.67
CA PRO A 322 -0.49 -0.07 19.21
C PRO A 322 0.44 0.20 20.40
N ARG A 323 1.75 0.11 20.15
CA ARG A 323 2.82 0.32 21.14
C ARG A 323 2.81 -0.70 22.29
N SER A 324 2.23 -1.87 22.10
CA SER A 324 2.19 -2.94 23.07
C SER A 324 2.90 -4.19 22.53
N ALA A 325 4.13 -4.41 22.97
CA ALA A 325 4.87 -5.63 22.65
C ALA A 325 4.19 -6.87 23.22
N GLU A 326 3.55 -6.73 24.39
CA GLU A 326 2.82 -7.80 25.09
C GLU A 326 1.67 -8.34 24.23
N THR A 327 0.77 -7.47 23.76
CA THR A 327 -0.37 -7.89 22.95
C THR A 327 0.04 -8.47 21.59
N ILE A 328 1.16 -8.00 21.03
CA ILE A 328 1.76 -8.58 19.82
C ILE A 328 2.25 -10.01 20.13
N ALA A 329 3.00 -10.21 21.21
CA ALA A 329 3.53 -11.53 21.60
C ALA A 329 2.39 -12.51 21.91
N GLU A 330 1.37 -12.10 22.66
CA GLU A 330 0.18 -12.92 22.97
C GLU A 330 -0.57 -13.35 21.72
N ALA A 331 -0.81 -12.45 20.76
CA ALA A 331 -1.47 -12.78 19.50
C ALA A 331 -0.64 -13.75 18.64
N ILE A 332 0.69 -13.60 18.61
CA ILE A 332 1.60 -14.55 17.96
C ILE A 332 1.50 -15.93 18.60
N MET A 333 1.52 -16.00 19.93
CA MET A 333 1.38 -17.26 20.67
C MET A 333 0.03 -17.91 20.41
N ASP A 334 -1.10 -17.14 20.48
CA ASP A 334 -2.45 -17.65 20.21
C ASP A 334 -2.54 -18.23 18.80
N TYR A 335 -1.95 -17.55 17.80
CA TYR A 335 -1.95 -18.01 16.41
C TYR A 335 -1.38 -19.42 16.24
N TYR A 336 -0.25 -19.70 16.88
CA TYR A 336 0.41 -21.01 16.75
C TYR A 336 -0.13 -22.07 17.71
N ILE A 337 -0.40 -21.71 18.97
CA ILE A 337 -0.90 -22.65 20.00
C ILE A 337 -2.28 -23.17 19.61
N ASN A 338 -3.15 -22.28 19.14
CA ASN A 338 -4.52 -22.62 18.79
C ASN A 338 -4.72 -22.95 17.29
N ASN A 339 -3.61 -23.14 16.54
CA ASN A 339 -3.64 -23.54 15.11
C ASN A 339 -4.60 -22.70 14.26
N ARG A 340 -4.56 -21.35 14.42
CA ARG A 340 -5.53 -20.43 13.77
C ARG A 340 -5.40 -20.34 12.26
N ARG A 341 -4.32 -20.83 11.67
CA ARG A 341 -3.99 -20.65 10.24
C ARG A 341 -5.13 -21.02 9.31
N GLU A 342 -5.64 -22.24 9.38
CA GLU A 342 -6.67 -22.73 8.45
C GLU A 342 -7.96 -21.94 8.56
N ALA A 343 -8.38 -21.61 9.78
CA ALA A 343 -9.59 -20.81 10.02
C ALA A 343 -9.46 -19.41 9.43
N PHE A 344 -8.30 -18.77 9.59
CA PHE A 344 -8.05 -17.41 9.08
C PHE A 344 -7.95 -17.41 7.54
N VAL A 345 -7.23 -18.38 6.95
CA VAL A 345 -7.13 -18.55 5.50
C VAL A 345 -8.51 -18.74 4.88
N SER A 346 -9.33 -19.66 5.43
CA SER A 346 -10.69 -19.87 4.94
C SER A 346 -11.56 -18.62 4.99
N GLN A 347 -11.37 -17.76 6.00
CA GLN A 347 -12.11 -16.51 6.09
C GLN A 347 -11.59 -15.45 5.10
N ILE A 348 -10.26 -15.37 4.89
CA ILE A 348 -9.66 -14.50 3.86
C ILE A 348 -10.20 -14.85 2.48
N GLU A 349 -10.28 -16.14 2.15
CA GLU A 349 -10.86 -16.63 0.89
C GLU A 349 -12.31 -16.20 0.72
N LYS A 350 -13.14 -16.30 1.76
CA LYS A 350 -14.55 -15.89 1.74
C LYS A 350 -14.72 -14.38 1.52
N GLU A 351 -13.77 -13.58 1.99
CA GLU A 351 -13.80 -12.13 1.84
C GLU A 351 -13.12 -11.63 0.55
N LYS A 352 -12.58 -12.55 -0.29
CA LYS A 352 -11.78 -12.22 -1.48
C LYS A 352 -12.48 -11.25 -2.45
N ASP A 353 -13.78 -11.44 -2.66
CA ASP A 353 -14.56 -10.58 -3.58
C ASP A 353 -14.64 -9.14 -3.10
N ARG A 354 -14.67 -8.91 -1.77
CA ARG A 354 -14.67 -7.58 -1.16
C ARG A 354 -13.43 -6.77 -1.55
N PHE A 355 -12.32 -7.44 -1.78
CA PHE A 355 -11.02 -6.86 -2.12
C PHE A 355 -10.66 -7.04 -3.59
N SER A 356 -11.63 -7.39 -4.46
CA SER A 356 -11.36 -7.56 -5.88
C SER A 356 -11.29 -6.22 -6.61
N TRP A 357 -10.45 -6.16 -7.65
CA TRP A 357 -10.40 -5.03 -8.57
C TRP A 357 -11.72 -4.81 -9.28
N LYS A 358 -12.46 -5.89 -9.58
CA LYS A 358 -13.78 -5.81 -10.16
C LYS A 358 -14.74 -5.03 -9.26
N THR A 359 -14.88 -5.43 -8.00
CA THR A 359 -15.73 -4.73 -7.02
C THR A 359 -15.34 -3.25 -6.86
N PHE A 360 -14.04 -2.95 -6.91
CA PHE A 360 -13.54 -1.57 -6.86
C PHE A 360 -13.99 -0.76 -8.08
N VAL A 361 -13.79 -1.29 -9.29
CA VAL A 361 -14.20 -0.64 -10.56
C VAL A 361 -15.72 -0.48 -10.62
N ASP A 362 -16.48 -1.52 -10.28
CA ASP A 362 -17.94 -1.47 -10.24
C ASP A 362 -18.43 -0.33 -9.32
N THR A 363 -17.88 -0.26 -8.09
CA THR A 363 -18.21 0.80 -7.11
C THR A 363 -17.89 2.20 -7.63
N MET A 364 -16.76 2.36 -8.27
CA MET A 364 -16.31 3.64 -8.84
C MET A 364 -17.19 4.06 -10.02
N MET A 365 -17.45 3.16 -10.96
CA MET A 365 -18.24 3.45 -12.17
C MET A 365 -19.71 3.66 -11.85
N GLU A 366 -20.28 2.92 -10.89
CA GLU A 366 -21.64 3.12 -10.41
C GLU A 366 -21.84 4.53 -9.82
N MET A 367 -20.87 5.03 -9.03
CA MET A 367 -20.92 6.38 -8.48
C MET A 367 -20.96 7.46 -9.57
N VAL A 368 -20.18 7.28 -10.64
CA VAL A 368 -20.07 8.25 -11.75
C VAL A 368 -21.29 8.21 -12.69
N ARG A 369 -21.95 7.05 -12.84
CA ARG A 369 -23.12 6.86 -13.71
C ARG A 369 -24.42 7.37 -13.07
N ARG A 370 -24.53 7.36 -11.75
CA ARG A 370 -25.74 7.81 -11.00
C ARG A 370 -25.95 9.33 -11.00
N ASP A 371 -24.95 10.08 -11.47
CA ASP A 371 -24.91 11.55 -11.46
C ASP A 371 -24.71 12.09 -12.89
#